data_dc960f454c947849f8b702a8f82a91b8
#
_entry.id   dc960f454c947849f8b702a8f82a91b8
#
_cell.length_a   1.000
_cell.length_b   1.000
_cell.length_c   1.000
_cell.angle_alpha   90.00
_cell.angle_beta   90.00
_cell.angle_gamma   90.00
#
_symmetry.space_group_name_H-M   'P 1'
#
loop_
_entity.id
_entity.type
_entity.pdbx_description
1 polymer ?
#
loop_
_entity_poly.entity_id
_entity_poly.type
_entity_poly.pdbx_seq_one_letter_code
_entity_poly.pdbx_strand_id
1 'polypeptide(L)'
;MQTQQLQKNMKEKVKVFEDGGIRLLKKGQKGLVHAIFSRFGLVLVLLLLQFGALFSLLRWFGQLLPHYLGGTALVTAAMVIYLLNIDMDNSVRITWLVVIAVLPVLGVPLFWYTKADIGHNALKKRLMDLENQTRAQLPQPEGVEQRLEADSPGAASLARYLRGRGGGFPVYGNTAVTYFNGGEAKFEELLRQLETAEHYIFLEYFIIDEGLMWGRILEVLARKAADGVDVRVMYDGTCEFSTLPRDYPKRLEALGIRCKVFAPVTPFVSTHYNYRDHRKILVIDGRVGFTGGVNLADEYINHVEKYGRWKDAAVMLEGEGVRSMTALFLQMWSVLQEPEFEQFLRPEVPAARAEGFVVPYGDCPLDGERVGEMVYIDLLNRARKYVHIITPYLILDGELETALRFAAERGVDVHLILPGVPDKQFAYALAKTHYKALLSSGVKISEWTPGFTHAKLVVMDGVEAVVGTINLDYRSLYHHFENAVWMRRVGSIRDMETDFQNTLARCRTVEATLQSVWQGKKLLRLMGLLLKVIAPLM
;
A
#
# COMPACT_ATOMS: atom_id res chain seq x y z
N MET A 1 -29.97 -31.14 -0.59
CA MET A 1 -31.06 -30.37 -1.26
C MET A 1 -30.73 -28.88 -1.35
N GLN A 2 -30.26 -28.19 -0.30
CA GLN A 2 -29.84 -26.77 -0.36
C GLN A 2 -28.68 -26.51 -1.33
N THR A 3 -27.65 -27.34 -1.34
CA THR A 3 -26.49 -27.22 -2.22
C THR A 3 -26.85 -27.36 -3.70
N GLN A 4 -27.78 -28.25 -4.04
CA GLN A 4 -28.28 -28.41 -5.43
C GLN A 4 -29.13 -27.21 -5.87
N GLN A 5 -29.91 -26.64 -4.96
CA GLN A 5 -30.72 -25.44 -5.23
C GLN A 5 -29.82 -24.19 -5.39
N LEU A 6 -28.77 -24.07 -4.59
CA LEU A 6 -27.73 -23.02 -4.74
C LEU A 6 -26.97 -23.17 -6.04
N GLN A 7 -26.56 -24.38 -6.42
CA GLN A 7 -25.94 -24.65 -7.73
C GLN A 7 -26.87 -24.34 -8.91
N LYS A 8 -28.16 -24.60 -8.77
CA LYS A 8 -29.16 -24.27 -9.79
C LYS A 8 -29.39 -22.75 -9.89
N ASN A 9 -29.49 -22.06 -8.77
CA ASN A 9 -29.60 -20.60 -8.69
C ASN A 9 -28.31 -19.88 -9.16
N MET A 10 -27.14 -20.47 -8.91
CA MET A 10 -25.86 -19.99 -9.46
C MET A 10 -25.82 -20.12 -10.99
N LYS A 11 -26.24 -21.25 -11.56
CA LYS A 11 -26.27 -21.44 -13.01
C LYS A 11 -27.21 -20.48 -13.73
N GLU A 12 -28.29 -20.00 -13.10
CA GLU A 12 -29.23 -19.04 -13.68
C GLU A 12 -28.76 -17.57 -13.56
N LYS A 13 -27.97 -17.22 -12.53
CA LYS A 13 -27.54 -15.84 -12.25
C LYS A 13 -26.08 -15.54 -12.58
N VAL A 14 -25.25 -16.56 -12.78
CA VAL A 14 -23.82 -16.44 -12.95
C VAL A 14 -23.42 -16.99 -14.32
N LYS A 15 -22.71 -16.19 -15.10
CA LYS A 15 -22.11 -16.66 -16.36
C LYS A 15 -20.76 -17.32 -16.07
N VAL A 16 -20.64 -18.62 -16.34
CA VAL A 16 -19.37 -19.33 -16.43
C VAL A 16 -18.78 -19.03 -17.81
N PHE A 17 -17.49 -18.63 -17.86
CA PHE A 17 -16.80 -18.31 -19.10
C PHE A 17 -16.02 -19.52 -19.64
N GLU A 18 -15.68 -19.51 -20.94
CA GLU A 18 -14.94 -20.60 -21.61
C GLU A 18 -13.57 -20.87 -20.98
N ASP A 19 -12.95 -19.84 -20.37
CA ASP A 19 -11.68 -19.89 -19.65
C ASP A 19 -11.83 -20.26 -18.16
N GLY A 20 -13.06 -20.52 -17.68
CA GLY A 20 -13.43 -20.85 -16.31
C GLY A 20 -13.49 -19.63 -15.39
N GLY A 21 -14.15 -19.79 -14.22
CA GLY A 21 -14.35 -18.74 -13.23
C GLY A 21 -15.69 -18.01 -13.33
N ILE A 22 -16.07 -17.35 -12.23
CA ILE A 22 -17.35 -16.66 -12.06
C ILE A 22 -17.18 -15.17 -12.34
N ARG A 23 -18.08 -14.59 -13.15
CA ARG A 23 -18.20 -13.15 -13.36
C ARG A 23 -19.57 -12.64 -12.98
N LEU A 24 -19.60 -11.59 -12.17
CA LEU A 24 -20.83 -10.94 -11.69
C LEU A 24 -21.24 -9.73 -12.55
N LEU A 25 -20.36 -9.26 -13.44
CA LEU A 25 -20.61 -8.13 -14.33
C LEU A 25 -20.86 -8.59 -15.78
N LYS A 26 -21.73 -7.87 -16.50
CA LYS A 26 -21.96 -8.07 -17.93
C LYS A 26 -20.80 -7.43 -18.73
N LYS A 27 -20.20 -8.19 -19.66
CA LYS A 27 -19.18 -7.66 -20.58
C LYS A 27 -19.80 -6.54 -21.44
N GLY A 28 -19.24 -5.31 -21.45
CA GLY A 28 -19.60 -4.26 -22.42
C GLY A 28 -20.06 -2.90 -21.89
N GLN A 29 -19.94 -2.61 -20.58
CA GLN A 29 -20.34 -1.29 -20.04
C GLN A 29 -19.21 -0.25 -19.99
N LYS A 30 -18.12 -0.43 -20.72
CA LYS A 30 -17.00 0.53 -20.78
C LYS A 30 -17.10 1.35 -22.08
N GLY A 31 -17.82 2.48 -22.04
CA GLY A 31 -17.85 3.47 -23.14
C GLY A 31 -17.55 4.87 -22.61
N LEU A 32 -17.04 5.78 -23.47
CA LEU A 32 -16.69 7.17 -23.12
C LEU A 32 -17.89 7.93 -22.50
N VAL A 33 -19.11 7.66 -22.98
CA VAL A 33 -20.35 8.22 -22.44
C VAL A 33 -20.61 7.69 -21.02
N HIS A 34 -20.29 6.43 -20.74
CA HIS A 34 -20.42 5.87 -19.39
C HIS A 34 -19.36 6.42 -18.43
N ALA A 35 -18.15 6.74 -18.93
CA ALA A 35 -17.13 7.41 -18.13
C ALA A 35 -17.52 8.84 -17.73
N ILE A 36 -18.17 9.61 -18.64
CA ILE A 36 -18.62 10.99 -18.38
C ILE A 36 -19.85 10.99 -17.45
N PHE A 37 -20.79 10.07 -17.62
CA PHE A 37 -21.96 9.89 -16.75
C PHE A 37 -21.70 8.88 -15.62
N SER A 38 -20.48 8.35 -15.52
CA SER A 38 -20.02 7.61 -14.37
C SER A 38 -19.90 8.55 -13.17
N ARG A 39 -19.84 8.00 -11.97
CA ARG A 39 -19.59 8.78 -10.76
C ARG A 39 -18.29 9.56 -10.80
N PHE A 40 -17.27 9.05 -11.47
CA PHE A 40 -16.03 9.78 -11.69
C PHE A 40 -16.30 11.08 -12.44
N GLY A 41 -17.06 11.06 -13.54
CA GLY A 41 -17.46 12.25 -14.27
C GLY A 41 -18.29 13.19 -13.41
N LEU A 42 -19.29 12.67 -12.67
CA LEU A 42 -20.11 13.46 -11.75
C LEU A 42 -19.29 14.08 -10.62
N VAL A 43 -18.42 13.30 -9.97
CA VAL A 43 -17.52 13.79 -8.91
C VAL A 43 -16.57 14.83 -9.46
N LEU A 44 -15.96 14.60 -10.64
CA LEU A 44 -15.09 15.57 -11.28
C LEU A 44 -15.81 16.87 -11.60
N VAL A 45 -17.03 16.82 -12.15
CA VAL A 45 -17.84 18.01 -12.42
C VAL A 45 -18.20 18.74 -11.12
N LEU A 46 -18.61 18.03 -10.07
CA LEU A 46 -18.91 18.63 -8.78
C LEU A 46 -17.67 19.26 -8.12
N LEU A 47 -16.51 18.62 -8.22
CA LEU A 47 -15.24 19.18 -7.77
C LEU A 47 -14.88 20.45 -8.55
N LEU A 48 -15.00 20.43 -9.88
CA LEU A 48 -14.75 21.62 -10.72
C LEU A 48 -15.72 22.75 -10.40
N LEU A 49 -17.01 22.46 -10.14
CA LEU A 49 -17.99 23.44 -9.69
C LEU A 49 -17.65 23.99 -8.31
N GLN A 50 -17.23 23.16 -7.36
CA GLN A 50 -16.78 23.57 -6.02
C GLN A 50 -15.54 24.47 -6.10
N PHE A 51 -14.53 24.09 -6.91
CA PHE A 51 -13.36 24.93 -7.15
C PHE A 51 -13.72 26.24 -7.86
N GLY A 52 -14.62 26.20 -8.84
CA GLY A 52 -15.11 27.41 -9.52
C GLY A 52 -15.87 28.34 -8.58
N ALA A 53 -16.73 27.82 -7.72
CA ALA A 53 -17.45 28.58 -6.70
C ALA A 53 -16.49 29.19 -5.67
N LEU A 54 -15.52 28.40 -5.18
CA LEU A 54 -14.50 28.86 -4.25
C LEU A 54 -13.62 29.96 -4.87
N PHE A 55 -13.16 29.75 -6.11
CA PHE A 55 -12.38 30.74 -6.85
C PHE A 55 -13.17 32.04 -7.10
N SER A 56 -14.47 31.93 -7.46
CA SER A 56 -15.34 33.09 -7.66
C SER A 56 -15.58 33.85 -6.35
N LEU A 57 -15.80 33.11 -5.24
CA LEU A 57 -15.95 33.69 -3.90
C LEU A 57 -14.67 34.45 -3.50
N LEU A 58 -13.50 33.85 -3.71
CA LEU A 58 -12.21 34.46 -3.41
C LEU A 58 -11.91 35.69 -4.24
N ARG A 59 -12.29 35.68 -5.53
CA ARG A 59 -12.17 36.84 -6.43
C ARG A 59 -13.10 37.97 -6.00
N TRP A 60 -14.33 37.64 -5.57
CA TRP A 60 -15.30 38.61 -5.06
C TRP A 60 -14.82 39.24 -3.73
N PHE A 61 -14.31 38.43 -2.78
CA PHE A 61 -13.69 38.93 -1.56
C PHE A 61 -12.46 39.81 -1.85
N GLY A 62 -11.65 39.47 -2.84
CA GLY A 62 -10.49 40.27 -3.26
C GLY A 62 -10.87 41.68 -3.78
N GLN A 63 -12.08 41.84 -4.31
CA GLN A 63 -12.60 43.14 -4.75
C GLN A 63 -13.18 43.99 -3.60
N LEU A 64 -13.61 43.34 -2.52
CA LEU A 64 -14.20 44.01 -1.34
C LEU A 64 -13.16 44.49 -0.31
N LEU A 65 -11.89 44.12 -0.43
CA LEU A 65 -10.81 44.49 0.48
C LEU A 65 -9.83 45.48 -0.16
N PRO A 66 -10.10 46.82 -0.12
CA PRO A 66 -9.23 47.84 -0.74
C PRO A 66 -7.86 47.99 -0.06
N HIS A 67 -7.59 47.36 1.08
CA HIS A 67 -6.29 47.33 1.76
C HIS A 67 -5.55 46.03 1.61
N TYR A 68 -5.62 45.45 0.42
CA TYR A 68 -5.18 44.10 0.06
C TYR A 68 -3.71 43.79 0.38
N LEU A 69 -2.79 44.73 0.19
CA LEU A 69 -1.34 44.50 0.32
C LEU A 69 -0.89 44.33 1.78
N GLY A 70 -1.44 45.09 2.71
CA GLY A 70 -1.05 45.00 4.13
C GLY A 70 -1.66 43.82 4.86
N GLY A 71 -2.93 43.49 4.59
CA GLY A 71 -3.64 42.38 5.25
C GLY A 71 -3.13 41.00 4.83
N THR A 72 -2.87 40.82 3.53
CA THR A 72 -2.33 39.53 3.04
C THR A 72 -0.90 39.29 3.53
N ALA A 73 -0.05 40.30 3.60
CA ALA A 73 1.29 40.20 4.12
C ALA A 73 1.30 39.79 5.62
N LEU A 74 0.40 40.39 6.42
CA LEU A 74 0.25 40.05 7.84
C LEU A 74 -0.24 38.61 8.04
N VAL A 75 -1.25 38.17 7.28
CA VAL A 75 -1.78 36.81 7.34
C VAL A 75 -0.71 35.80 6.89
N THR A 76 0.01 36.12 5.81
CA THR A 76 1.13 35.25 5.35
C THR A 76 2.21 35.14 6.42
N ALA A 77 2.65 36.26 7.03
CA ALA A 77 3.63 36.26 8.09
C ALA A 77 3.17 35.45 9.31
N ALA A 78 1.94 35.63 9.75
CA ALA A 78 1.35 34.85 10.84
C ALA A 78 1.33 33.33 10.52
N MET A 79 0.95 32.95 9.28
CA MET A 79 0.93 31.57 8.85
C MET A 79 2.36 30.98 8.72
N VAL A 80 3.33 31.76 8.27
CA VAL A 80 4.73 31.33 8.25
C VAL A 80 5.20 31.03 9.68
N ILE A 81 4.98 31.94 10.63
CA ILE A 81 5.33 31.73 12.04
C ILE A 81 4.62 30.48 12.57
N TYR A 82 3.33 30.33 12.29
CA TYR A 82 2.56 29.17 12.72
C TYR A 82 3.14 27.85 12.15
N LEU A 83 3.37 27.78 10.82
CA LEU A 83 3.89 26.58 10.16
C LEU A 83 5.29 26.18 10.63
N LEU A 84 6.13 27.17 11.00
CA LEU A 84 7.47 26.90 11.53
C LEU A 84 7.45 26.31 12.94
N ASN A 85 6.37 26.52 13.70
CA ASN A 85 6.26 26.10 15.11
C ASN A 85 5.37 24.87 15.34
N ILE A 86 4.66 24.37 14.31
CA ILE A 86 3.88 23.13 14.45
C ILE A 86 4.74 21.91 14.13
N ASP A 87 4.37 20.78 14.75
CA ASP A 87 4.93 19.48 14.39
C ASP A 87 4.35 19.03 13.06
N MET A 88 5.21 18.97 12.04
CA MET A 88 4.85 18.63 10.65
C MET A 88 6.11 18.24 9.88
N ASP A 89 6.00 17.28 8.98
CA ASP A 89 7.07 16.92 8.04
C ASP A 89 7.61 18.15 7.29
N ASN A 90 8.92 18.23 7.12
CA ASN A 90 9.57 19.41 6.53
C ASN A 90 9.21 19.63 5.07
N SER A 91 9.00 18.59 4.29
CA SER A 91 8.63 18.70 2.87
C SER A 91 7.19 19.19 2.73
N VAL A 92 6.27 18.67 3.55
CA VAL A 92 4.88 19.14 3.66
C VAL A 92 4.84 20.61 4.10
N ARG A 93 5.67 20.98 5.09
CA ARG A 93 5.80 22.37 5.59
C ARG A 93 6.24 23.31 4.48
N ILE A 94 7.29 22.97 3.73
CA ILE A 94 7.78 23.77 2.60
C ILE A 94 6.68 23.92 1.54
N THR A 95 5.99 22.85 1.21
CA THR A 95 4.90 22.90 0.22
C THR A 95 3.81 23.88 0.65
N TRP A 96 3.35 23.83 1.91
CA TRP A 96 2.36 24.78 2.42
C TRP A 96 2.88 26.21 2.48
N LEU A 97 4.16 26.42 2.82
CA LEU A 97 4.78 27.74 2.76
C LEU A 97 4.74 28.32 1.34
N VAL A 98 5.07 27.50 0.32
CA VAL A 98 5.01 27.92 -1.10
C VAL A 98 3.56 28.22 -1.50
N VAL A 99 2.61 27.33 -1.20
CA VAL A 99 1.19 27.52 -1.55
C VAL A 99 0.63 28.81 -0.92
N ILE A 100 0.91 29.04 0.36
CA ILE A 100 0.43 30.23 1.09
C ILE A 100 1.14 31.51 0.61
N ALA A 101 2.43 31.44 0.29
CA ALA A 101 3.16 32.59 -0.23
C ALA A 101 2.67 33.03 -1.61
N VAL A 102 2.35 32.06 -2.48
CA VAL A 102 1.88 32.31 -3.85
C VAL A 102 0.38 32.68 -3.90
N LEU A 103 -0.43 32.00 -3.08
CA LEU A 103 -1.90 32.11 -3.05
C LEU A 103 -2.42 32.28 -1.62
N PRO A 104 -2.11 33.37 -0.90
CA PRO A 104 -2.43 33.51 0.53
C PRO A 104 -3.94 33.40 0.83
N VAL A 105 -4.76 33.99 -0.02
CA VAL A 105 -6.23 34.01 0.16
C VAL A 105 -6.85 32.63 -0.02
N LEU A 106 -6.25 31.77 -0.84
CA LEU A 106 -6.70 30.39 -1.07
C LEU A 106 -5.96 29.40 -0.16
N GLY A 107 -4.66 29.55 -0.03
CA GLY A 107 -3.79 28.60 0.68
C GLY A 107 -4.11 28.53 2.18
N VAL A 108 -4.41 29.65 2.83
CA VAL A 108 -4.74 29.65 4.27
C VAL A 108 -6.05 28.91 4.57
N PRO A 109 -7.20 29.22 3.91
CA PRO A 109 -8.41 28.43 4.09
C PRO A 109 -8.25 26.97 3.73
N LEU A 110 -7.52 26.65 2.65
CA LEU A 110 -7.26 25.27 2.23
C LEU A 110 -6.45 24.51 3.29
N PHE A 111 -5.42 25.14 3.86
CA PHE A 111 -4.64 24.56 4.95
C PHE A 111 -5.52 24.22 6.16
N TRP A 112 -6.33 25.17 6.63
CA TRP A 112 -7.23 24.93 7.75
C TRP A 112 -8.30 23.90 7.43
N TYR A 113 -8.84 23.90 6.20
CA TYR A 113 -9.76 22.87 5.73
C TYR A 113 -9.14 21.47 5.80
N THR A 114 -7.88 21.32 5.36
CA THR A 114 -7.18 20.02 5.44
C THR A 114 -6.90 19.58 6.88
N LYS A 115 -6.77 20.52 7.83
CA LYS A 115 -6.58 20.21 9.26
C LYS A 115 -7.88 19.98 10.05
N ALA A 116 -8.99 20.58 9.63
CA ALA A 116 -10.24 20.59 10.38
C ALA A 116 -11.10 19.33 10.20
N ASP A 117 -10.55 18.25 9.68
CA ASP A 117 -11.33 17.04 9.35
C ASP A 117 -11.83 16.33 10.61
N ILE A 118 -13.08 16.63 11.00
CA ILE A 118 -13.74 16.10 12.22
C ILE A 118 -13.95 14.58 12.12
N GLY A 119 -14.26 14.06 10.93
CA GLY A 119 -14.45 12.63 10.69
C GLY A 119 -13.17 11.81 10.88
N HIS A 120 -12.02 12.43 10.58
CA HIS A 120 -10.69 11.88 10.78
C HIS A 120 -10.41 11.55 12.27
N ASN A 121 -10.74 12.45 13.18
CA ASN A 121 -10.51 12.25 14.61
C ASN A 121 -11.31 11.07 15.17
N ALA A 122 -12.53 10.86 14.71
CA ALA A 122 -13.35 9.71 15.13
C ALA A 122 -12.77 8.39 14.60
N LEU A 123 -12.36 8.34 13.33
CA LEU A 123 -11.72 7.19 12.72
C LEU A 123 -10.38 6.88 13.41
N LYS A 124 -9.54 7.89 13.62
CA LYS A 124 -8.27 7.78 14.35
C LYS A 124 -8.48 7.15 15.72
N LYS A 125 -9.38 7.73 16.53
CA LYS A 125 -9.68 7.21 17.87
C LYS A 125 -10.13 5.74 17.81
N ARG A 126 -11.04 5.41 16.90
CA ARG A 126 -11.53 4.02 16.75
C ARG A 126 -10.42 3.05 16.37
N LEU A 127 -9.54 3.43 15.43
CA LEU A 127 -8.40 2.58 15.03
C LEU A 127 -7.40 2.39 16.15
N MET A 128 -7.07 3.44 16.91
CA MET A 128 -6.18 3.32 18.07
C MET A 128 -6.79 2.42 19.16
N ASP A 129 -8.10 2.50 19.39
CA ASP A 129 -8.79 1.60 20.32
C ASP A 129 -8.72 0.14 19.85
N LEU A 130 -8.93 -0.12 18.55
CA LEU A 130 -8.82 -1.46 17.95
C LEU A 130 -7.39 -1.99 17.99
N GLU A 131 -6.39 -1.15 17.71
CA GLU A 131 -4.98 -1.52 17.81
C GLU A 131 -4.60 -1.91 19.24
N ASN A 132 -5.01 -1.13 20.25
CA ASN A 132 -4.77 -1.45 21.65
C ASN A 132 -5.42 -2.78 22.06
N GLN A 133 -6.64 -3.07 21.58
CA GLN A 133 -7.30 -4.34 21.83
C GLN A 133 -6.57 -5.51 21.16
N THR A 134 -6.13 -5.36 19.91
CA THR A 134 -5.38 -6.42 19.22
C THR A 134 -4.01 -6.65 19.82
N ARG A 135 -3.33 -5.61 20.30
CA ARG A 135 -2.03 -5.74 21.02
C ARG A 135 -2.14 -6.66 22.23
N ALA A 136 -3.25 -6.58 22.97
CA ALA A 136 -3.50 -7.46 24.11
C ALA A 136 -3.73 -8.94 23.69
N GLN A 137 -4.21 -9.17 22.48
CA GLN A 137 -4.47 -10.51 21.92
C GLN A 137 -3.26 -11.12 21.17
N LEU A 138 -2.18 -10.36 21.01
CA LEU A 138 -0.95 -10.78 20.33
C LEU A 138 0.21 -10.85 21.34
N PRO A 139 0.26 -11.87 22.21
CA PRO A 139 1.38 -12.02 23.17
C PRO A 139 2.68 -12.30 22.41
N GLN A 140 3.80 -11.80 22.95
CA GLN A 140 5.13 -12.15 22.46
C GLN A 140 5.40 -13.63 22.77
N PRO A 141 5.73 -14.47 21.78
CA PRO A 141 6.11 -15.86 22.03
C PRO A 141 7.36 -15.95 22.93
N GLU A 142 7.31 -16.84 23.89
CA GLU A 142 8.34 -16.99 24.91
C GLU A 142 9.71 -17.37 24.31
N GLY A 143 10.76 -16.74 24.77
CA GLY A 143 12.13 -17.04 24.38
C GLY A 143 12.53 -16.57 22.96
N VAL A 144 11.59 -16.09 22.12
CA VAL A 144 11.89 -15.70 20.74
C VAL A 144 12.67 -14.39 20.69
N GLU A 145 12.30 -13.39 21.48
CA GLU A 145 12.99 -12.11 21.54
C GLU A 145 14.42 -12.27 22.07
N GLN A 146 14.62 -13.12 23.10
CA GLN A 146 15.95 -13.41 23.63
C GLN A 146 16.85 -14.11 22.61
N ARG A 147 16.30 -15.03 21.81
CA ARG A 147 17.04 -15.66 20.69
C ARG A 147 17.40 -14.66 19.61
N LEU A 148 16.50 -13.73 19.29
CA LEU A 148 16.77 -12.67 18.33
C LEU A 148 17.83 -11.70 18.85
N GLU A 149 17.79 -11.33 20.14
CA GLU A 149 18.80 -10.48 20.78
C GLU A 149 20.19 -11.11 20.74
N ALA A 150 20.28 -12.41 21.01
CA ALA A 150 21.53 -13.18 20.94
C ALA A 150 22.06 -13.28 19.49
N ASP A 151 21.17 -13.37 18.49
CA ASP A 151 21.55 -13.41 17.07
C ASP A 151 21.95 -12.03 16.52
N SER A 152 21.23 -10.98 16.90
CA SER A 152 21.48 -9.61 16.46
C SER A 152 20.79 -8.58 17.36
N PRO A 153 21.54 -7.88 18.24
CA PRO A 153 20.97 -6.81 19.06
C PRO A 153 20.30 -5.69 18.25
N GLY A 154 20.83 -5.37 17.06
CA GLY A 154 20.23 -4.38 16.15
C GLY A 154 18.86 -4.84 15.61
N ALA A 155 18.75 -6.09 15.17
CA ALA A 155 17.49 -6.64 14.72
C ALA A 155 16.46 -6.76 15.85
N ALA A 156 16.91 -7.11 17.06
CA ALA A 156 16.04 -7.13 18.23
C ALA A 156 15.58 -5.72 18.64
N SER A 157 16.40 -4.68 18.40
CA SER A 157 15.98 -3.30 18.60
C SER A 157 14.83 -2.92 17.65
N LEU A 158 14.90 -3.30 16.37
CA LEU A 158 13.83 -3.10 15.41
C LEU A 158 12.56 -3.88 15.84
N ALA A 159 12.70 -5.14 16.27
CA ALA A 159 11.57 -5.95 16.75
C ALA A 159 10.90 -5.31 17.99
N ARG A 160 11.68 -4.74 18.93
CA ARG A 160 11.13 -3.97 20.07
C ARG A 160 10.39 -2.71 19.63
N TYR A 161 10.87 -2.00 18.61
CA TYR A 161 10.14 -0.88 18.02
C TYR A 161 8.80 -1.33 17.44
N LEU A 162 8.77 -2.38 16.61
CA LEU A 162 7.55 -2.95 16.03
C LEU A 162 6.57 -3.46 17.10
N ARG A 163 7.09 -4.03 18.17
CA ARG A 163 6.31 -4.47 19.34
C ARG A 163 5.78 -3.30 20.16
N GLY A 164 6.52 -2.21 20.24
CA GLY A 164 6.20 -1.00 21.01
C GLY A 164 5.39 0.01 20.22
N ARG A 165 6.06 1.00 19.66
CA ARG A 165 5.47 2.12 18.91
C ARG A 165 4.94 1.71 17.54
N GLY A 166 5.55 0.73 16.90
CA GLY A 166 5.19 0.26 15.55
C GLY A 166 3.96 -0.64 15.48
N GLY A 167 2.95 -0.47 16.35
CA GLY A 167 1.65 -1.11 16.23
C GLY A 167 1.42 -2.39 17.06
N GLY A 168 2.43 -2.85 17.84
CA GLY A 168 2.25 -3.98 18.77
C GLY A 168 2.50 -5.37 18.18
N PHE A 169 3.26 -5.48 17.10
CA PHE A 169 3.50 -6.73 16.37
C PHE A 169 4.64 -7.55 17.01
N PRO A 170 4.38 -8.80 17.46
CA PRO A 170 5.40 -9.65 18.04
C PRO A 170 6.33 -10.27 16.99
N VAL A 171 7.52 -10.67 17.42
CA VAL A 171 8.43 -11.49 16.60
C VAL A 171 8.13 -12.97 16.80
N TYR A 172 8.07 -13.72 15.70
CA TYR A 172 7.81 -15.16 15.67
C TYR A 172 9.04 -15.92 15.18
N GLY A 173 9.29 -17.09 15.77
CA GLY A 173 10.41 -17.97 15.42
C GLY A 173 10.01 -19.33 14.84
N ASN A 174 8.72 -19.51 14.54
CA ASN A 174 8.12 -20.77 14.10
C ASN A 174 7.11 -20.53 12.96
N THR A 175 7.51 -19.67 12.02
CA THR A 175 6.71 -19.29 10.85
C THR A 175 7.52 -19.55 9.59
N ALA A 176 7.07 -20.46 8.75
CA ALA A 176 7.67 -20.73 7.46
C ALA A 176 7.29 -19.62 6.46
N VAL A 177 8.21 -19.29 5.57
CA VAL A 177 8.02 -18.27 4.54
C VAL A 177 8.33 -18.85 3.17
N THR A 178 7.34 -18.81 2.28
CA THR A 178 7.52 -19.12 0.85
C THR A 178 7.50 -17.81 0.06
N TYR A 179 8.50 -17.60 -0.78
CA TYR A 179 8.61 -16.43 -1.65
C TYR A 179 8.11 -16.72 -3.07
N PHE A 180 7.39 -15.75 -3.65
CA PHE A 180 6.93 -15.78 -5.03
C PHE A 180 7.51 -14.59 -5.81
N ASN A 181 8.21 -14.86 -6.87
CA ASN A 181 8.85 -13.87 -7.73
C ASN A 181 7.92 -13.25 -8.80
N GLY A 182 6.62 -13.50 -8.71
CA GLY A 182 5.59 -13.00 -9.61
C GLY A 182 4.19 -13.37 -9.16
N GLY A 183 3.20 -12.77 -9.82
CA GLY A 183 1.79 -13.02 -9.51
C GLY A 183 1.30 -14.38 -9.96
N GLU A 184 1.88 -14.96 -11.03
CA GLU A 184 1.46 -16.24 -11.58
C GLU A 184 1.64 -17.37 -10.56
N ALA A 185 2.84 -17.53 -10.02
CA ALA A 185 3.15 -18.56 -9.02
C ALA A 185 2.37 -18.33 -7.71
N LYS A 186 2.23 -17.05 -7.28
CA LYS A 186 1.38 -16.72 -6.13
C LYS A 186 -0.06 -17.15 -6.37
N PHE A 187 -0.62 -16.91 -7.54
CA PHE A 187 -2.01 -17.20 -7.87
C PHE A 187 -2.32 -18.69 -7.86
N GLU A 188 -1.45 -19.50 -8.44
CA GLU A 188 -1.58 -20.97 -8.42
C GLU A 188 -1.59 -21.51 -6.99
N GLU A 189 -0.63 -21.07 -6.17
CA GLU A 189 -0.53 -21.50 -4.77
C GLU A 189 -1.72 -20.97 -3.94
N LEU A 190 -2.16 -19.72 -4.19
CA LEU A 190 -3.31 -19.12 -3.53
C LEU A 190 -4.59 -19.95 -3.75
N LEU A 191 -4.86 -20.38 -4.99
CA LEU A 191 -5.99 -21.25 -5.30
C LEU A 191 -5.88 -22.58 -4.56
N ARG A 192 -4.69 -23.20 -4.54
CA ARG A 192 -4.45 -24.44 -3.82
C ARG A 192 -4.72 -24.30 -2.32
N GLN A 193 -4.27 -23.22 -1.71
CA GLN A 193 -4.47 -22.97 -0.28
C GLN A 193 -5.93 -22.64 0.07
N LEU A 194 -6.65 -21.91 -0.78
CA LEU A 194 -8.07 -21.63 -0.57
C LEU A 194 -8.93 -22.91 -0.48
N GLU A 195 -8.53 -23.96 -1.22
CA GLU A 195 -9.19 -25.28 -1.15
C GLU A 195 -9.06 -25.96 0.21
N THR A 196 -8.03 -25.61 0.99
CA THR A 196 -7.79 -26.20 2.32
C THR A 196 -8.56 -25.53 3.45
N ALA A 197 -9.28 -24.43 3.17
CA ALA A 197 -10.04 -23.70 4.19
C ALA A 197 -11.15 -24.54 4.81
N GLU A 198 -11.21 -24.55 6.14
CA GLU A 198 -12.20 -25.30 6.94
C GLU A 198 -13.10 -24.37 7.77
N HIS A 199 -12.56 -23.21 8.24
CA HIS A 199 -13.26 -22.34 9.18
C HIS A 199 -13.51 -20.96 8.64
N TYR A 200 -12.48 -20.28 8.13
CA TYR A 200 -12.62 -18.93 7.61
C TYR A 200 -11.60 -18.54 6.54
N ILE A 201 -12.00 -17.61 5.67
CA ILE A 201 -11.16 -16.99 4.66
C ILE A 201 -11.37 -15.47 4.74
N PHE A 202 -10.29 -14.72 4.98
CA PHE A 202 -10.30 -13.25 5.00
C PHE A 202 -9.46 -12.68 3.87
N LEU A 203 -10.04 -11.79 3.06
CA LEU A 203 -9.36 -11.09 1.98
C LEU A 203 -9.51 -9.58 2.15
N GLU A 204 -8.39 -8.87 2.07
CA GLU A 204 -8.28 -7.41 2.08
C GLU A 204 -7.37 -6.99 0.94
N TYR A 205 -7.93 -6.30 -0.07
CA TYR A 205 -7.17 -5.92 -1.26
C TYR A 205 -7.49 -4.51 -1.73
N PHE A 206 -6.44 -3.78 -2.14
CA PHE A 206 -6.61 -2.43 -2.69
C PHE A 206 -7.32 -2.42 -4.04
N ILE A 207 -6.99 -3.36 -4.93
CA ILE A 207 -7.63 -3.51 -6.24
C ILE A 207 -8.20 -4.92 -6.39
N ILE A 208 -9.49 -4.96 -6.75
CA ILE A 208 -10.16 -6.14 -7.30
C ILE A 208 -10.72 -5.74 -8.66
N ASP A 209 -10.38 -6.46 -9.73
CA ASP A 209 -10.97 -6.29 -11.06
C ASP A 209 -11.47 -7.63 -11.60
N GLU A 210 -12.65 -7.63 -12.21
CA GLU A 210 -13.22 -8.84 -12.77
C GLU A 210 -12.43 -9.31 -14.00
N GLY A 211 -11.89 -10.50 -13.90
CA GLY A 211 -11.09 -11.16 -14.91
C GLY A 211 -10.93 -12.64 -14.59
N LEU A 212 -9.95 -13.26 -15.20
CA LEU A 212 -9.60 -14.67 -14.96
C LEU A 212 -9.18 -14.88 -13.50
N MET A 213 -8.24 -14.05 -13.00
CA MET A 213 -7.71 -14.20 -11.65
C MET A 213 -8.81 -14.12 -10.59
N TRP A 214 -9.56 -13.02 -10.56
CA TRP A 214 -10.63 -12.83 -9.58
C TRP A 214 -11.75 -13.84 -9.78
N GLY A 215 -12.14 -14.17 -11.02
CA GLY A 215 -13.20 -15.11 -11.30
C GLY A 215 -12.92 -16.53 -10.78
N ARG A 216 -11.68 -16.99 -10.86
CA ARG A 216 -11.25 -18.27 -10.29
C ARG A 216 -11.23 -18.26 -8.77
N ILE A 217 -10.73 -17.18 -8.18
CA ILE A 217 -10.76 -17.01 -6.72
C ILE A 217 -12.21 -17.01 -6.24
N LEU A 218 -13.07 -16.20 -6.86
CA LEU A 218 -14.48 -16.07 -6.48
C LEU A 218 -15.25 -17.40 -6.58
N GLU A 219 -14.93 -18.24 -7.55
CA GLU A 219 -15.50 -19.59 -7.67
C GLU A 219 -15.21 -20.44 -6.44
N VAL A 220 -13.96 -20.45 -5.96
CA VAL A 220 -13.57 -21.16 -4.74
C VAL A 220 -14.25 -20.56 -3.52
N LEU A 221 -14.22 -19.22 -3.38
CA LEU A 221 -14.84 -18.52 -2.25
C LEU A 221 -16.35 -18.80 -2.15
N ALA A 222 -17.08 -18.77 -3.27
CA ALA A 222 -18.52 -19.04 -3.30
C ALA A 222 -18.83 -20.49 -2.89
N ARG A 223 -18.01 -21.45 -3.30
CA ARG A 223 -18.16 -22.85 -2.90
C ARG A 223 -17.86 -23.01 -1.41
N LYS A 224 -16.76 -22.46 -0.90
CA LYS A 224 -16.40 -22.50 0.53
C LYS A 224 -17.47 -21.84 1.41
N ALA A 225 -18.03 -20.69 0.98
CA ALA A 225 -19.15 -20.06 1.68
C ALA A 225 -20.40 -20.94 1.72
N ALA A 226 -20.71 -21.66 0.62
CA ALA A 226 -21.80 -22.60 0.56
C ALA A 226 -21.58 -23.82 1.46
N ASP A 227 -20.34 -24.22 1.69
CA ASP A 227 -19.93 -25.29 2.61
C ASP A 227 -19.88 -24.82 4.09
N GLY A 228 -20.18 -23.54 4.37
CA GLY A 228 -20.30 -23.00 5.73
C GLY A 228 -19.03 -22.32 6.26
N VAL A 229 -18.00 -22.14 5.43
CA VAL A 229 -16.79 -21.36 5.78
C VAL A 229 -17.15 -19.88 5.87
N ASP A 230 -16.64 -19.17 6.89
CA ASP A 230 -16.81 -17.71 7.05
C ASP A 230 -15.92 -16.96 6.06
N VAL A 231 -16.48 -16.57 4.93
CA VAL A 231 -15.74 -15.83 3.88
C VAL A 231 -16.02 -14.34 3.99
N ARG A 232 -14.93 -13.56 4.20
CA ARG A 232 -14.98 -12.09 4.29
C ARG A 232 -14.08 -11.46 3.25
N VAL A 233 -14.62 -10.52 2.49
CA VAL A 233 -13.89 -9.75 1.49
C VAL A 233 -13.98 -8.27 1.82
N MET A 234 -12.84 -7.58 1.84
CA MET A 234 -12.77 -6.12 1.95
C MET A 234 -11.94 -5.57 0.81
N TYR A 235 -12.37 -4.45 0.25
CA TYR A 235 -11.60 -3.73 -0.76
C TYR A 235 -11.70 -2.21 -0.58
N ASP A 236 -10.72 -1.50 -1.12
CA ASP A 236 -10.70 -0.03 -1.06
C ASP A 236 -11.77 0.58 -1.97
N GLY A 237 -12.37 1.68 -1.52
CA GLY A 237 -13.43 2.39 -2.25
C GLY A 237 -13.01 2.95 -3.60
N THR A 238 -11.71 3.01 -3.93
CA THR A 238 -11.23 3.38 -5.26
C THR A 238 -11.67 2.38 -6.33
N CYS A 239 -11.91 1.12 -5.97
CA CYS A 239 -12.47 0.12 -6.89
C CYS A 239 -13.84 0.55 -7.45
N GLU A 240 -14.66 1.29 -6.67
CA GLU A 240 -15.97 1.77 -7.12
C GLU A 240 -15.90 2.77 -8.30
N PHE A 241 -14.73 3.37 -8.56
CA PHE A 241 -14.52 4.26 -9.71
C PHE A 241 -13.98 3.54 -10.93
N SER A 242 -13.11 2.55 -10.71
CA SER A 242 -12.29 1.98 -11.78
C SER A 242 -12.76 0.61 -12.24
N THR A 243 -13.18 -0.26 -11.32
CA THR A 243 -13.31 -1.69 -11.60
C THR A 243 -14.65 -2.30 -11.19
N LEU A 244 -15.23 -1.93 -10.03
CA LEU A 244 -16.40 -2.56 -9.46
C LEU A 244 -17.59 -1.59 -9.30
N PRO A 245 -18.85 -2.03 -9.54
CA PRO A 245 -20.02 -1.19 -9.29
C PRO A 245 -20.35 -1.15 -7.79
N ARG A 246 -21.11 -0.15 -7.36
CA ARG A 246 -21.52 0.03 -5.94
C ARG A 246 -22.31 -1.13 -5.35
N ASP A 247 -23.05 -1.82 -6.16
CA ASP A 247 -23.87 -2.96 -5.73
C ASP A 247 -23.05 -4.26 -5.65
N TYR A 248 -21.74 -4.19 -5.91
CA TYR A 248 -20.86 -5.36 -5.88
C TYR A 248 -20.85 -6.09 -4.53
N PRO A 249 -20.84 -5.42 -3.36
CA PRO A 249 -20.98 -6.10 -2.08
C PRO A 249 -22.26 -6.94 -1.99
N LYS A 250 -23.40 -6.42 -2.45
CA LYS A 250 -24.66 -7.17 -2.45
C LYS A 250 -24.61 -8.40 -3.37
N ARG A 251 -23.81 -8.33 -4.44
CA ARG A 251 -23.61 -9.49 -5.34
C ARG A 251 -22.77 -10.58 -4.67
N LEU A 252 -21.76 -10.20 -3.90
CA LEU A 252 -20.96 -11.13 -3.09
C LEU A 252 -21.80 -11.73 -1.95
N GLU A 253 -22.61 -10.92 -1.27
CA GLU A 253 -23.52 -11.38 -0.22
C GLU A 253 -24.53 -12.40 -0.75
N ALA A 254 -24.99 -12.25 -2.00
CA ALA A 254 -25.87 -13.22 -2.65
C ALA A 254 -25.19 -14.60 -2.91
N LEU A 255 -23.87 -14.67 -2.81
CA LEU A 255 -23.07 -15.90 -2.85
C LEU A 255 -22.69 -16.40 -1.45
N GLY A 256 -23.20 -15.78 -0.38
CA GLY A 256 -22.86 -16.11 1.00
C GLY A 256 -21.53 -15.48 1.49
N ILE A 257 -20.93 -14.58 0.72
CA ILE A 257 -19.65 -13.92 1.03
C ILE A 257 -19.94 -12.57 1.68
N ARG A 258 -19.49 -12.36 2.92
CA ARG A 258 -19.58 -11.06 3.60
C ARG A 258 -18.61 -10.05 2.94
N CYS A 259 -19.11 -8.85 2.60
CA CYS A 259 -18.29 -7.85 1.91
C CYS A 259 -18.38 -6.47 2.54
N LYS A 260 -17.23 -5.79 2.66
CA LYS A 260 -17.13 -4.39 3.07
C LYS A 260 -16.28 -3.58 2.10
N VAL A 261 -16.62 -2.29 1.96
CA VAL A 261 -15.84 -1.32 1.20
C VAL A 261 -15.20 -0.35 2.17
N PHE A 262 -13.86 -0.25 2.13
CA PHE A 262 -13.16 0.73 2.94
C PHE A 262 -13.21 2.12 2.29
N ALA A 263 -13.56 3.14 3.07
CA ALA A 263 -13.61 4.55 2.66
C ALA A 263 -14.24 4.76 1.28
N PRO A 264 -15.53 4.38 1.07
CA PRO A 264 -16.22 4.58 -0.20
C PRO A 264 -16.18 6.06 -0.58
N VAL A 265 -15.88 6.35 -1.85
CA VAL A 265 -15.67 7.73 -2.28
C VAL A 265 -17.01 8.42 -2.46
N THR A 266 -17.16 9.58 -1.81
CA THR A 266 -18.34 10.45 -1.90
C THR A 266 -18.04 11.70 -2.72
N PRO A 267 -19.03 12.39 -3.33
CA PRO A 267 -18.81 13.55 -4.20
C PRO A 267 -18.48 14.86 -3.43
N PHE A 268 -17.94 14.76 -2.21
CA PHE A 268 -17.51 15.92 -1.44
C PHE A 268 -16.00 15.97 -1.34
N VAL A 269 -15.42 17.16 -1.42
CA VAL A 269 -13.99 17.35 -1.16
C VAL A 269 -13.72 17.00 0.30
N SER A 270 -12.90 16.00 0.54
CA SER A 270 -12.48 15.57 1.86
C SER A 270 -11.04 15.11 1.83
N THR A 271 -10.28 15.39 2.87
CA THR A 271 -8.92 14.86 3.06
C THR A 271 -8.89 13.35 3.28
N HIS A 272 -10.03 12.74 3.65
CA HIS A 272 -10.17 11.28 3.75
C HIS A 272 -9.83 10.53 2.46
N TYR A 273 -9.88 11.18 1.29
CA TYR A 273 -9.50 10.56 0.03
C TYR A 273 -8.02 10.19 -0.07
N ASN A 274 -7.17 10.77 0.76
CA ASN A 274 -5.75 10.42 0.82
C ASN A 274 -5.51 9.14 1.63
N TYR A 275 -6.35 8.85 2.63
CA TYR A 275 -6.23 7.64 3.43
C TYR A 275 -6.86 6.46 2.72
N ARG A 276 -6.02 5.54 2.20
CA ARG A 276 -6.46 4.37 1.44
C ARG A 276 -5.96 3.10 2.08
N ASP A 277 -6.75 2.06 1.96
CA ASP A 277 -6.37 0.73 2.35
C ASP A 277 -5.56 0.08 1.21
N HIS A 278 -4.23 0.25 1.27
CA HIS A 278 -3.33 -0.29 0.26
C HIS A 278 -2.81 -1.69 0.61
N ARG A 279 -3.33 -2.31 1.65
CA ARG A 279 -2.97 -3.66 2.07
C ARG A 279 -3.40 -4.71 1.05
N LYS A 280 -2.72 -5.84 1.07
CA LYS A 280 -3.06 -7.02 0.29
C LYS A 280 -2.84 -8.22 1.20
N ILE A 281 -3.91 -8.62 1.86
CA ILE A 281 -3.90 -9.68 2.86
C ILE A 281 -4.89 -10.76 2.46
N LEU A 282 -4.44 -12.00 2.45
CA LEU A 282 -5.30 -13.18 2.47
C LEU A 282 -4.92 -14.00 3.69
N VAL A 283 -5.90 -14.39 4.50
CA VAL A 283 -5.72 -15.31 5.64
C VAL A 283 -6.68 -16.48 5.49
N ILE A 284 -6.18 -17.69 5.74
CA ILE A 284 -6.94 -18.93 5.73
C ILE A 284 -6.75 -19.58 7.11
N ASP A 285 -7.84 -19.72 7.87
CA ASP A 285 -7.92 -20.39 9.18
C ASP A 285 -6.85 -19.96 10.19
N GLY A 286 -6.27 -18.75 10.04
CA GLY A 286 -5.15 -18.27 10.87
C GLY A 286 -3.85 -19.06 10.71
N ARG A 287 -3.80 -20.02 9.79
CA ARG A 287 -2.64 -20.91 9.54
C ARG A 287 -1.80 -20.49 8.35
N VAL A 288 -2.46 -20.00 7.30
CA VAL A 288 -1.82 -19.56 6.05
C VAL A 288 -2.16 -18.12 5.81
N GLY A 289 -1.16 -17.31 5.48
CA GLY A 289 -1.32 -15.90 5.15
C GLY A 289 -0.51 -15.49 3.94
N PHE A 290 -1.09 -14.70 3.02
CA PHE A 290 -0.41 -14.15 1.85
C PHE A 290 -0.36 -12.62 1.93
N THR A 291 0.78 -12.03 1.56
CA THR A 291 0.91 -10.60 1.32
C THR A 291 1.96 -10.32 0.25
N GLY A 292 2.08 -9.05 -0.18
CA GLY A 292 3.02 -8.58 -1.18
C GLY A 292 2.41 -7.52 -2.10
N GLY A 293 3.02 -7.26 -3.25
CA GLY A 293 2.57 -6.23 -4.18
C GLY A 293 1.34 -6.61 -5.03
N VAL A 294 1.06 -7.90 -5.18
CA VAL A 294 0.07 -8.46 -6.12
C VAL A 294 -1.36 -8.18 -5.68
N ASN A 295 -2.12 -7.40 -6.47
CA ASN A 295 -3.57 -7.24 -6.35
C ASN A 295 -4.33 -8.36 -7.08
N LEU A 296 -5.67 -8.29 -7.08
CA LEU A 296 -6.54 -9.29 -7.70
C LEU A 296 -7.06 -8.78 -9.06
N ALA A 297 -6.17 -8.73 -10.05
CA ALA A 297 -6.49 -8.35 -11.44
C ALA A 297 -5.55 -9.05 -12.41
N ASP A 298 -5.99 -9.20 -13.65
CA ASP A 298 -5.35 -10.05 -14.67
C ASP A 298 -3.97 -9.57 -15.11
N GLU A 299 -3.67 -8.27 -15.01
CA GLU A 299 -2.34 -7.74 -15.29
C GLU A 299 -1.27 -8.24 -14.33
N TYR A 300 -1.63 -8.51 -13.06
CA TYR A 300 -0.68 -9.00 -12.04
C TYR A 300 -0.22 -10.44 -12.29
N ILE A 301 -0.99 -11.21 -13.03
CA ILE A 301 -0.65 -12.59 -13.43
C ILE A 301 -0.23 -12.67 -14.90
N ASN A 302 0.06 -11.55 -15.53
CA ASN A 302 0.44 -11.44 -16.95
C ASN A 302 -0.56 -12.09 -17.94
N HIS A 303 -1.83 -12.25 -17.53
CA HIS A 303 -2.90 -12.70 -18.43
C HIS A 303 -3.33 -11.57 -19.38
N VAL A 304 -3.18 -10.32 -18.95
CA VAL A 304 -3.39 -9.11 -19.75
C VAL A 304 -2.13 -8.27 -19.73
N GLU A 305 -1.59 -7.95 -20.91
CA GLU A 305 -0.43 -7.06 -21.04
C GLU A 305 -0.89 -5.60 -21.08
N LYS A 306 -0.59 -4.82 -20.00
CA LYS A 306 -1.03 -3.43 -19.85
C LYS A 306 0.12 -2.43 -20.00
N TYR A 307 1.28 -2.74 -19.42
CA TYR A 307 2.50 -1.92 -19.43
C TYR A 307 3.75 -2.78 -19.70
N GLY A 308 3.67 -3.67 -20.70
CA GLY A 308 4.63 -4.74 -20.89
C GLY A 308 4.46 -5.81 -19.81
N ARG A 309 5.51 -6.63 -19.62
CA ARG A 309 5.47 -7.67 -18.59
C ARG A 309 5.35 -7.05 -17.19
N TRP A 310 4.44 -7.61 -16.39
CA TRP A 310 4.26 -7.22 -14.99
C TRP A 310 5.17 -8.03 -14.07
N LYS A 311 5.98 -7.36 -13.27
CA LYS A 311 6.86 -7.98 -12.29
C LYS A 311 6.40 -7.60 -10.89
N ASP A 312 6.13 -8.59 -10.05
CA ASP A 312 5.75 -8.35 -8.66
C ASP A 312 6.47 -9.33 -7.71
N ALA A 313 6.24 -9.18 -6.41
CA ALA A 313 6.75 -10.04 -5.36
C ALA A 313 5.67 -10.28 -4.30
N ALA A 314 5.65 -11.50 -3.75
CA ALA A 314 4.76 -11.84 -2.65
C ALA A 314 5.39 -12.90 -1.74
N VAL A 315 4.84 -13.03 -0.53
CA VAL A 315 5.17 -14.10 0.41
C VAL A 315 3.91 -14.80 0.90
N MET A 316 4.04 -16.09 1.18
CA MET A 316 3.11 -16.87 1.96
C MET A 316 3.77 -17.21 3.29
N LEU A 317 3.04 -17.03 4.36
CA LEU A 317 3.40 -17.40 5.72
C LEU A 317 2.59 -18.61 6.14
N GLU A 318 3.24 -19.55 6.83
CA GLU A 318 2.58 -20.69 7.47
C GLU A 318 3.04 -20.78 8.92
N GLY A 319 2.10 -20.76 9.87
CA GLY A 319 2.38 -20.83 11.30
C GLY A 319 1.97 -19.57 12.06
N GLU A 320 2.53 -19.40 13.27
CA GLU A 320 2.05 -18.40 14.26
C GLU A 320 2.07 -16.95 13.78
N GLY A 321 2.99 -16.57 12.88
CA GLY A 321 3.06 -15.21 12.34
C GLY A 321 1.80 -14.76 11.59
N VAL A 322 0.99 -15.70 11.09
CA VAL A 322 -0.29 -15.41 10.43
C VAL A 322 -1.27 -14.74 11.38
N ARG A 323 -1.12 -14.94 12.71
CA ARG A 323 -1.93 -14.27 13.74
C ARG A 323 -1.86 -12.74 13.64
N SER A 324 -0.68 -12.16 13.37
CA SER A 324 -0.54 -10.72 13.15
C SER A 324 -1.28 -10.26 11.88
N MET A 325 -1.27 -11.04 10.80
CA MET A 325 -2.01 -10.73 9.57
C MET A 325 -3.53 -10.81 9.80
N THR A 326 -3.99 -11.81 10.58
CA THR A 326 -5.40 -11.92 10.99
C THR A 326 -5.83 -10.70 11.81
N ALA A 327 -4.99 -10.24 12.73
CA ALA A 327 -5.26 -9.04 13.53
C ALA A 327 -5.37 -7.78 12.66
N LEU A 328 -4.47 -7.60 11.70
CA LEU A 328 -4.52 -6.50 10.75
C LEU A 328 -5.83 -6.44 9.96
N PHE A 329 -6.27 -7.59 9.42
CA PHE A 329 -7.56 -7.67 8.75
C PHE A 329 -8.72 -7.32 9.68
N LEU A 330 -8.74 -7.90 10.88
CA LEU A 330 -9.84 -7.69 11.84
C LEU A 330 -9.90 -6.25 12.36
N GLN A 331 -8.79 -5.55 12.50
CA GLN A 331 -8.76 -4.11 12.83
C GLN A 331 -9.58 -3.32 11.80
N MET A 332 -9.27 -3.47 10.52
CA MET A 332 -9.98 -2.75 9.46
C MET A 332 -11.43 -3.21 9.32
N TRP A 333 -11.67 -4.50 9.42
CA TRP A 333 -13.03 -5.06 9.38
C TRP A 333 -13.93 -4.53 10.49
N SER A 334 -13.36 -4.25 11.67
CA SER A 334 -14.08 -3.83 12.88
C SER A 334 -14.21 -2.31 13.06
N VAL A 335 -13.80 -1.50 12.07
CA VAL A 335 -13.93 -0.03 12.15
C VAL A 335 -15.38 0.39 12.41
N LEU A 336 -16.35 -0.26 11.76
CA LEU A 336 -17.78 0.08 11.83
C LEU A 336 -18.62 -0.97 12.60
N GLN A 337 -17.99 -1.88 13.33
CA GLN A 337 -18.68 -2.91 14.11
C GLN A 337 -17.90 -3.28 15.36
N GLU A 338 -18.50 -4.07 16.25
CA GLU A 338 -17.80 -4.65 17.38
C GLU A 338 -16.76 -5.68 16.92
N PRO A 339 -15.57 -5.68 17.52
CA PRO A 339 -14.49 -6.58 17.14
C PRO A 339 -14.74 -8.03 17.61
N GLU A 340 -14.35 -8.98 16.75
CA GLU A 340 -14.45 -10.43 17.02
C GLU A 340 -13.03 -11.03 17.24
N PHE A 341 -12.12 -10.29 17.88
CA PHE A 341 -10.71 -10.69 18.01
C PHE A 341 -10.52 -12.03 18.71
N GLU A 342 -11.22 -12.27 19.82
CA GLU A 342 -11.07 -13.49 20.60
C GLU A 342 -11.37 -14.75 19.79
N GLN A 343 -12.41 -14.70 18.97
CA GLN A 343 -12.83 -15.82 18.13
C GLN A 343 -11.74 -16.27 17.16
N PHE A 344 -10.96 -15.33 16.58
CA PHE A 344 -10.02 -15.62 15.51
C PHE A 344 -8.54 -15.57 15.92
N LEU A 345 -8.21 -14.93 17.06
CA LEU A 345 -6.83 -14.79 17.53
C LEU A 345 -6.46 -15.73 18.69
N ARG A 346 -7.45 -16.31 19.41
CA ARG A 346 -7.19 -17.27 20.48
C ARG A 346 -6.84 -18.70 20.03
N PRO A 347 -7.39 -19.23 18.90
CA PRO A 347 -7.08 -20.59 18.51
C PRO A 347 -5.57 -20.80 18.36
N GLU A 348 -5.09 -21.93 18.85
CA GLU A 348 -3.70 -22.34 18.66
C GLU A 348 -3.45 -22.61 17.17
N VAL A 349 -2.38 -22.03 16.66
CA VAL A 349 -1.90 -22.28 15.32
C VAL A 349 -0.74 -23.27 15.42
N PRO A 350 -0.74 -24.35 14.64
CA PRO A 350 0.38 -25.28 14.63
C PRO A 350 1.68 -24.57 14.32
N ALA A 351 2.68 -24.77 15.16
CA ALA A 351 4.03 -24.24 14.92
C ALA A 351 4.61 -24.89 13.67
N ALA A 352 5.05 -24.07 12.72
CA ALA A 352 5.82 -24.55 11.58
C ALA A 352 7.26 -24.87 12.04
N ARG A 353 7.84 -25.94 11.51
CA ARG A 353 9.29 -26.16 11.62
C ARG A 353 9.98 -25.19 10.67
N ALA A 354 10.41 -24.04 11.18
CA ALA A 354 11.04 -22.99 10.41
C ALA A 354 12.24 -22.43 11.14
N GLU A 355 13.19 -21.95 10.38
CA GLU A 355 14.36 -21.22 10.88
C GLU A 355 14.13 -19.71 10.74
N GLY A 356 14.85 -18.93 11.56
CA GLY A 356 14.85 -17.49 11.51
C GLY A 356 13.71 -16.84 12.30
N PHE A 357 13.46 -15.58 11.98
CA PHE A 357 12.52 -14.70 12.66
C PHE A 357 11.65 -13.94 11.67
N VAL A 358 10.38 -13.76 12.02
CA VAL A 358 9.39 -13.11 11.15
C VAL A 358 8.55 -12.14 11.97
N VAL A 359 8.34 -10.93 11.48
CA VAL A 359 7.40 -9.94 12.02
C VAL A 359 6.50 -9.45 10.90
N PRO A 360 5.30 -9.99 10.75
CA PRO A 360 4.28 -9.34 9.93
C PRO A 360 3.77 -8.10 10.68
N TYR A 361 3.80 -6.94 10.05
CA TYR A 361 3.43 -5.66 10.66
C TYR A 361 2.56 -4.82 9.72
N GLY A 362 1.82 -3.89 10.32
CA GLY A 362 1.06 -2.87 9.60
C GLY A 362 1.64 -1.49 9.79
N ASP A 363 1.26 -0.59 8.91
CA ASP A 363 1.48 0.85 9.02
C ASP A 363 0.14 1.56 8.98
N CYS A 364 -0.08 2.52 9.88
CA CYS A 364 -1.32 3.26 10.02
C CYS A 364 -1.03 4.76 9.86
N PRO A 365 -1.59 5.44 8.86
CA PRO A 365 -1.30 6.85 8.62
C PRO A 365 -1.89 7.79 9.68
N LEU A 366 -2.65 7.27 10.66
CA LEU A 366 -3.42 8.04 11.62
C LEU A 366 -2.85 8.04 13.04
N ASP A 367 -1.89 7.18 13.35
CA ASP A 367 -1.31 7.04 14.70
C ASP A 367 -0.18 8.04 14.98
N GLY A 368 0.42 8.57 13.92
CA GLY A 368 1.56 9.51 13.97
C GLY A 368 2.92 8.83 13.88
N GLU A 369 2.96 7.51 13.72
CA GLU A 369 4.17 6.75 13.43
C GLU A 369 4.29 6.51 11.92
N ARG A 370 5.50 6.28 11.43
CA ARG A 370 5.81 5.95 10.03
C ARG A 370 6.55 4.63 10.02
N VAL A 371 5.83 3.58 10.35
CA VAL A 371 6.43 2.27 10.67
C VAL A 371 7.23 1.74 9.49
N GLY A 372 6.66 1.80 8.28
CA GLY A 372 7.32 1.34 7.07
C GLY A 372 8.61 2.08 6.76
N GLU A 373 8.60 3.40 6.90
CA GLU A 373 9.78 4.23 6.72
C GLU A 373 10.87 3.92 7.73
N MET A 374 10.50 3.82 9.02
CA MET A 374 11.45 3.51 10.09
C MET A 374 12.11 2.14 9.89
N VAL A 375 11.37 1.14 9.42
CA VAL A 375 11.93 -0.17 9.07
C VAL A 375 12.96 -0.04 7.95
N TYR A 376 12.67 0.71 6.89
CA TYR A 376 13.61 0.89 5.78
C TYR A 376 14.86 1.67 6.19
N ILE A 377 14.71 2.73 6.99
CA ILE A 377 15.83 3.51 7.54
C ILE A 377 16.70 2.64 8.44
N ASP A 378 16.09 1.81 9.30
CA ASP A 378 16.83 0.91 10.18
C ASP A 378 17.68 -0.10 9.40
N LEU A 379 17.09 -0.74 8.36
CA LEU A 379 17.83 -1.63 7.48
C LEU A 379 19.01 -0.94 6.79
N LEU A 380 18.78 0.24 6.20
CA LEU A 380 19.82 1.04 5.56
C LEU A 380 20.97 1.40 6.53
N ASN A 381 20.62 1.75 7.77
CA ASN A 381 21.60 2.12 8.79
C ASN A 381 22.42 0.93 9.31
N ARG A 382 21.83 -0.27 9.39
CA ARG A 382 22.49 -1.50 9.86
C ARG A 382 23.23 -2.26 8.76
N ALA A 383 22.94 -2.00 7.51
CA ALA A 383 23.58 -2.66 6.38
C ALA A 383 25.09 -2.51 6.38
N ARG A 384 25.79 -3.58 6.01
CA ARG A 384 27.27 -3.64 5.97
C ARG A 384 27.83 -3.95 4.58
N LYS A 385 27.09 -4.70 3.75
CA LYS A 385 27.53 -5.13 2.42
C LYS A 385 26.65 -4.53 1.33
N TYR A 386 25.35 -4.78 1.39
CA TYR A 386 24.41 -4.29 0.39
C TYR A 386 22.98 -4.13 0.91
N VAL A 387 22.24 -3.25 0.25
CA VAL A 387 20.79 -3.17 0.33
C VAL A 387 20.24 -3.12 -1.10
N HIS A 388 19.52 -4.16 -1.49
CA HIS A 388 18.90 -4.30 -2.80
C HIS A 388 17.40 -4.05 -2.69
N ILE A 389 16.87 -3.13 -3.50
CA ILE A 389 15.49 -2.66 -3.39
C ILE A 389 14.82 -2.73 -4.76
N ILE A 390 13.62 -3.32 -4.80
CA ILE A 390 12.71 -3.20 -5.95
C ILE A 390 11.48 -2.41 -5.49
N THR A 391 11.15 -1.33 -6.18
CA THR A 391 9.97 -0.50 -5.88
C THR A 391 9.37 0.10 -7.15
N PRO A 392 8.03 0.25 -7.25
CA PRO A 392 7.41 0.87 -8.42
C PRO A 392 7.57 2.39 -8.46
N TYR A 393 7.70 3.02 -7.30
CA TYR A 393 7.75 4.48 -7.18
C TYR A 393 8.92 4.90 -6.30
N LEU A 394 9.48 6.08 -6.60
CA LEU A 394 10.59 6.68 -5.87
C LEU A 394 10.30 8.17 -5.70
N ILE A 395 9.52 8.51 -4.68
CA ILE A 395 9.14 9.88 -4.35
C ILE A 395 9.47 10.09 -2.88
N LEU A 396 10.74 10.34 -2.62
CA LEU A 396 11.34 10.32 -1.29
C LEU A 396 11.12 11.63 -0.54
N ASP A 397 11.00 11.50 0.78
CA ASP A 397 11.23 12.60 1.71
C ASP A 397 12.73 12.79 1.99
N GLY A 398 13.06 13.74 2.85
CA GLY A 398 14.45 14.07 3.17
C GLY A 398 15.14 13.01 4.02
N GLU A 399 14.42 12.36 4.91
CA GLU A 399 14.93 11.37 5.86
C GLU A 399 15.35 10.09 5.13
N LEU A 400 14.47 9.55 4.28
CA LEU A 400 14.76 8.33 3.54
C LEU A 400 15.78 8.57 2.41
N GLU A 401 15.73 9.75 1.72
CA GLU A 401 16.78 10.14 0.76
C GLU A 401 18.14 10.21 1.43
N THR A 402 18.21 10.79 2.64
CA THR A 402 19.45 10.87 3.42
C THR A 402 19.94 9.49 3.84
N ALA A 403 19.07 8.60 4.30
CA ALA A 403 19.44 7.25 4.70
C ALA A 403 20.03 6.44 3.54
N LEU A 404 19.40 6.49 2.34
CA LEU A 404 19.90 5.83 1.12
C LEU A 404 21.29 6.35 0.74
N ARG A 405 21.48 7.65 0.71
CA ARG A 405 22.74 8.29 0.36
C ARG A 405 23.84 7.96 1.37
N PHE A 406 23.54 8.09 2.66
CA PHE A 406 24.49 7.81 3.73
C PHE A 406 24.93 6.34 3.75
N ALA A 407 24.01 5.40 3.49
CA ALA A 407 24.37 3.99 3.35
C ALA A 407 25.38 3.78 2.22
N ALA A 408 25.13 4.35 1.03
CA ALA A 408 26.05 4.26 -0.10
C ALA A 408 27.39 4.95 0.17
N GLU A 409 27.41 6.15 0.78
CA GLU A 409 28.61 6.90 1.14
C GLU A 409 29.47 6.17 2.19
N ARG A 410 28.87 5.29 3.02
CA ARG A 410 29.58 4.37 3.93
C ARG A 410 30.21 3.16 3.23
N GLY A 411 29.99 2.99 1.93
CA GLY A 411 30.50 1.85 1.14
C GLY A 411 29.53 0.67 1.04
N VAL A 412 28.27 0.81 1.47
CA VAL A 412 27.23 -0.19 1.26
C VAL A 412 26.78 -0.17 -0.21
N ASP A 413 26.66 -1.31 -0.86
CA ASP A 413 26.09 -1.41 -2.22
C ASP A 413 24.57 -1.21 -2.17
N VAL A 414 24.13 0.04 -2.30
CA VAL A 414 22.70 0.37 -2.38
C VAL A 414 22.26 0.37 -3.83
N HIS A 415 21.39 -0.57 -4.21
CA HIS A 415 20.92 -0.72 -5.58
C HIS A 415 19.40 -0.76 -5.69
N LEU A 416 18.84 0.21 -6.43
CA LEU A 416 17.40 0.36 -6.68
C LEU A 416 17.04 -0.16 -8.07
N ILE A 417 16.03 -1.01 -8.17
CA ILE A 417 15.37 -1.37 -9.42
C ILE A 417 14.01 -0.68 -9.48
N LEU A 418 13.77 0.07 -10.55
CA LEU A 418 12.57 0.86 -10.83
C LEU A 418 11.94 0.45 -12.16
N PRO A 419 10.67 0.80 -12.46
CA PRO A 419 10.06 0.49 -13.74
C PRO A 419 10.75 1.21 -14.91
N GLY A 420 11.04 0.47 -15.97
CA GLY A 420 11.44 1.06 -17.26
C GLY A 420 10.27 1.54 -18.09
N VAL A 421 9.10 0.89 -17.95
CA VAL A 421 7.82 1.29 -18.55
C VAL A 421 6.89 1.75 -17.42
N PRO A 422 6.61 3.05 -17.26
CA PRO A 422 5.80 3.55 -16.16
C PRO A 422 4.29 3.37 -16.41
N ASP A 423 3.53 3.09 -15.34
CA ASP A 423 2.07 3.14 -15.33
C ASP A 423 1.53 4.59 -15.27
N LYS A 424 2.28 5.47 -14.59
CA LYS A 424 1.94 6.89 -14.39
C LYS A 424 3.12 7.79 -14.74
N GLN A 425 2.97 8.59 -15.79
CA GLN A 425 4.03 9.48 -16.27
C GLN A 425 4.45 10.54 -15.23
N PHE A 426 3.53 11.03 -14.41
CA PHE A 426 3.85 12.01 -13.36
C PHE A 426 4.70 11.41 -12.24
N ALA A 427 4.40 10.19 -11.79
CA ALA A 427 5.19 9.50 -10.77
C ALA A 427 6.60 9.17 -11.29
N TYR A 428 6.71 8.77 -12.56
CA TYR A 428 7.98 8.55 -13.22
C TYR A 428 8.81 9.83 -13.36
N ALA A 429 8.18 10.95 -13.68
CA ALA A 429 8.85 12.25 -13.74
C ALA A 429 9.36 12.68 -12.37
N LEU A 430 8.57 12.49 -11.30
CA LEU A 430 8.98 12.76 -9.92
C LEU A 430 10.15 11.87 -9.49
N ALA A 431 10.10 10.56 -9.73
CA ALA A 431 11.17 9.63 -9.41
C ALA A 431 12.51 10.11 -9.99
N LYS A 432 12.51 10.54 -11.27
CA LYS A 432 13.72 11.02 -11.95
C LYS A 432 14.32 12.29 -11.34
N THR A 433 13.57 13.08 -10.57
CA THR A 433 14.12 14.25 -9.86
C THR A 433 15.06 13.87 -8.73
N HIS A 434 14.94 12.67 -8.16
CA HIS A 434 15.81 12.14 -7.10
C HIS A 434 17.07 11.45 -7.64
N TYR A 435 17.03 10.97 -8.89
CA TYR A 435 18.10 10.15 -9.46
C TYR A 435 19.49 10.80 -9.36
N LYS A 436 19.61 12.08 -9.72
CA LYS A 436 20.90 12.77 -9.73
C LYS A 436 21.54 12.80 -8.33
N ALA A 437 20.79 13.11 -7.30
CA ALA A 437 21.30 13.18 -5.93
C ALA A 437 21.75 11.80 -5.44
N LEU A 438 20.92 10.78 -5.65
CA LEU A 438 21.21 9.40 -5.26
C LEU A 438 22.45 8.83 -5.99
N LEU A 439 22.49 8.95 -7.31
CA LEU A 439 23.62 8.47 -8.13
C LEU A 439 24.92 9.18 -7.78
N SER A 440 24.88 10.49 -7.45
CA SER A 440 26.06 11.24 -7.05
C SER A 440 26.62 10.82 -5.69
N SER A 441 25.82 10.19 -4.83
CA SER A 441 26.24 9.62 -3.54
C SER A 441 26.64 8.14 -3.63
N GLY A 442 26.65 7.55 -4.83
CA GLY A 442 27.05 6.15 -5.04
C GLY A 442 25.89 5.14 -5.03
N VAL A 443 24.65 5.58 -4.82
CA VAL A 443 23.47 4.72 -4.99
C VAL A 443 23.35 4.31 -6.46
N LYS A 444 23.18 3.03 -6.73
CA LYS A 444 22.96 2.50 -8.08
C LYS A 444 21.47 2.47 -8.42
N ILE A 445 21.13 2.86 -9.63
CA ILE A 445 19.74 2.84 -10.12
C ILE A 445 19.71 2.10 -11.46
N SER A 446 18.77 1.17 -11.56
CA SER A 446 18.49 0.41 -12.77
C SER A 446 17.01 0.41 -13.10
N GLU A 447 16.66 0.56 -14.37
CA GLU A 447 15.29 0.55 -14.85
C GLU A 447 14.99 -0.77 -15.57
N TRP A 448 14.00 -1.51 -15.07
CA TRP A 448 13.60 -2.78 -15.62
C TRP A 448 12.87 -2.60 -16.97
N THR A 449 13.48 -3.06 -18.04
CA THR A 449 13.06 -2.73 -19.42
C THR A 449 11.92 -3.59 -19.98
N PRO A 450 11.69 -4.85 -19.52
CA PRO A 450 10.61 -5.67 -20.08
C PRO A 450 9.20 -5.15 -19.80
N GLY A 451 9.02 -4.21 -18.84
CA GLY A 451 7.71 -3.69 -18.51
C GLY A 451 7.65 -2.91 -17.20
N PHE A 452 6.58 -3.12 -16.44
CA PHE A 452 6.34 -2.46 -15.18
C PHE A 452 6.70 -3.37 -14.00
N THR A 453 7.62 -2.93 -13.12
CA THR A 453 7.84 -3.61 -11.84
C THR A 453 7.00 -2.97 -10.75
N HIS A 454 6.22 -3.79 -10.05
CA HIS A 454 5.36 -3.37 -8.95
C HIS A 454 5.73 -4.05 -7.63
N ALA A 455 6.82 -4.80 -7.58
CA ALA A 455 7.33 -5.43 -6.37
C ALA A 455 7.75 -4.38 -5.32
N LYS A 456 7.56 -4.69 -4.04
CA LYS A 456 8.09 -3.97 -2.90
C LYS A 456 8.91 -4.98 -2.12
N LEU A 457 10.18 -5.02 -2.46
CA LEU A 457 11.16 -5.96 -1.93
C LEU A 457 12.39 -5.21 -1.49
N VAL A 458 12.85 -5.47 -0.28
CA VAL A 458 14.14 -5.04 0.24
C VAL A 458 14.90 -6.26 0.74
N VAL A 459 16.15 -6.42 0.31
CA VAL A 459 17.06 -7.46 0.82
C VAL A 459 18.31 -6.79 1.35
N MET A 460 18.68 -7.09 2.59
CA MET A 460 19.86 -6.55 3.27
C MET A 460 20.84 -7.67 3.60
N ASP A 461 22.06 -7.57 3.07
CA ASP A 461 23.22 -8.44 3.38
C ASP A 461 22.94 -9.95 3.20
N GLY A 462 21.86 -10.36 2.55
CA GLY A 462 21.40 -11.76 2.45
C GLY A 462 20.90 -12.36 3.76
N VAL A 463 20.65 -11.53 4.76
CA VAL A 463 20.29 -11.94 6.12
C VAL A 463 18.91 -11.45 6.53
N GLU A 464 18.53 -10.25 6.10
CA GLU A 464 17.21 -9.67 6.36
C GLU A 464 16.52 -9.28 5.06
N ALA A 465 15.19 -9.34 5.07
CA ALA A 465 14.38 -8.86 3.96
C ALA A 465 13.05 -8.29 4.44
N VAL A 466 12.45 -7.45 3.60
CA VAL A 466 11.08 -6.97 3.73
C VAL A 466 10.35 -7.18 2.42
N VAL A 467 9.17 -7.78 2.51
CA VAL A 467 8.22 -7.92 1.39
C VAL A 467 6.85 -7.46 1.86
N GLY A 468 6.18 -6.63 1.07
CA GLY A 468 4.86 -6.14 1.45
C GLY A 468 4.24 -5.22 0.42
N THR A 469 3.50 -4.23 0.93
CA THR A 469 2.73 -3.31 0.10
C THR A 469 3.35 -1.91 0.04
N ILE A 470 4.35 -1.60 0.89
CA ILE A 470 4.90 -0.27 1.14
C ILE A 470 5.83 0.16 0.02
N ASN A 471 5.45 1.17 -0.75
CA ASN A 471 6.29 1.81 -1.76
C ASN A 471 7.24 2.84 -1.13
N LEU A 472 8.27 3.24 -1.88
CA LEU A 472 9.10 4.40 -1.55
C LEU A 472 8.47 5.69 -2.10
N ASP A 473 7.25 6.01 -1.66
CA ASP A 473 6.55 7.24 -2.02
C ASP A 473 5.74 7.82 -0.85
N TYR A 474 5.43 9.13 -0.91
CA TYR A 474 4.68 9.81 0.15
C TYR A 474 3.33 9.17 0.47
N ARG A 475 2.62 8.62 -0.53
CA ARG A 475 1.32 7.99 -0.26
C ARG A 475 1.46 6.77 0.62
N SER A 476 2.39 5.89 0.30
CA SER A 476 2.65 4.70 1.12
C SER A 476 3.19 5.05 2.52
N LEU A 477 4.10 6.02 2.60
CA LEU A 477 4.78 6.34 3.86
C LEU A 477 3.97 7.23 4.81
N TYR A 478 2.96 7.99 4.30
CA TYR A 478 2.25 8.99 5.09
C TYR A 478 0.72 8.90 5.05
N HIS A 479 0.14 8.22 4.05
CA HIS A 479 -1.31 8.32 3.79
C HIS A 479 -2.03 6.99 3.66
N HIS A 480 -1.33 5.90 3.40
CA HIS A 480 -1.96 4.60 3.21
C HIS A 480 -1.87 3.72 4.45
N PHE A 481 -2.91 2.91 4.65
CA PHE A 481 -2.78 1.72 5.47
C PHE A 481 -2.00 0.70 4.67
N GLU A 482 -0.88 0.26 5.20
CA GLU A 482 0.05 -0.66 4.55
C GLU A 482 0.30 -1.88 5.42
N ASN A 483 0.87 -2.92 4.83
CA ASN A 483 1.40 -4.04 5.58
C ASN A 483 2.65 -4.61 4.91
N ALA A 484 3.53 -5.16 5.72
CA ALA A 484 4.71 -5.87 5.23
C ALA A 484 5.12 -6.98 6.22
N VAL A 485 6.05 -7.80 5.77
CA VAL A 485 6.71 -8.82 6.58
C VAL A 485 8.19 -8.51 6.62
N TRP A 486 8.69 -8.13 7.79
CA TRP A 486 10.11 -8.15 8.05
C TRP A 486 10.53 -9.56 8.46
N MET A 487 11.65 -10.03 7.91
CA MET A 487 12.16 -11.36 8.15
C MET A 487 13.68 -11.38 8.26
N ARG A 488 14.18 -12.28 9.09
CA ARG A 488 15.61 -12.47 9.31
C ARG A 488 15.97 -13.95 9.37
N ARG A 489 17.04 -14.33 8.65
CA ARG A 489 17.56 -15.72 8.57
C ARG A 489 16.53 -16.76 8.13
N VAL A 490 15.51 -16.37 7.39
CA VAL A 490 14.62 -17.34 6.73
C VAL A 490 15.20 -17.78 5.39
N GLY A 491 15.02 -19.04 5.03
CA GLY A 491 15.63 -19.63 3.83
C GLY A 491 15.27 -18.91 2.53
N SER A 492 14.04 -18.41 2.41
CA SER A 492 13.52 -17.69 1.24
C SER A 492 14.21 -16.35 0.94
N ILE A 493 15.01 -15.79 1.86
CA ILE A 493 15.81 -14.59 1.57
C ILE A 493 16.80 -14.83 0.42
N ARG A 494 17.32 -16.04 0.31
CA ARG A 494 18.20 -16.41 -0.80
C ARG A 494 17.47 -16.38 -2.16
N ASP A 495 16.20 -16.80 -2.17
CA ASP A 495 15.38 -16.77 -3.38
C ASP A 495 15.04 -15.34 -3.77
N MET A 496 14.79 -14.46 -2.78
CA MET A 496 14.57 -13.02 -2.97
C MET A 496 15.79 -12.34 -3.60
N GLU A 497 17.00 -12.63 -3.09
CA GLU A 497 18.23 -12.09 -3.64
C GLU A 497 18.48 -12.63 -5.07
N THR A 498 18.25 -13.91 -5.30
CA THR A 498 18.35 -14.51 -6.63
C THR A 498 17.38 -13.85 -7.61
N ASP A 499 16.16 -13.57 -7.19
CA ASP A 499 15.16 -12.86 -8.00
C ASP A 499 15.58 -11.42 -8.29
N PHE A 500 16.17 -10.71 -7.30
CA PHE A 500 16.73 -9.38 -7.52
C PHE A 500 17.81 -9.41 -8.63
N GLN A 501 18.77 -10.32 -8.55
CA GLN A 501 19.86 -10.45 -9.53
C GLN A 501 19.33 -10.82 -10.93
N ASN A 502 18.37 -11.75 -11.01
CA ASN A 502 17.72 -12.12 -12.28
C ASN A 502 16.93 -10.94 -12.89
N THR A 503 16.33 -10.11 -12.05
CA THR A 503 15.63 -8.91 -12.48
C THR A 503 16.63 -7.86 -12.96
N LEU A 504 17.71 -7.64 -12.21
CA LEU A 504 18.78 -6.70 -12.54
C LEU A 504 19.44 -7.01 -13.89
N ALA A 505 19.66 -8.28 -14.21
CA ALA A 505 20.23 -8.71 -15.50
C ALA A 505 19.40 -8.26 -16.72
N ARG A 506 18.15 -7.87 -16.51
CA ARG A 506 17.22 -7.40 -17.55
C ARG A 506 16.93 -5.89 -17.44
N CYS A 507 17.71 -5.17 -16.66
CA CYS A 507 17.56 -3.74 -16.45
C CYS A 507 18.53 -2.93 -17.31
N ARG A 508 18.14 -1.70 -17.57
CA ARG A 508 19.04 -0.65 -18.08
C ARG A 508 19.62 0.11 -16.88
N THR A 509 20.94 0.15 -16.77
CA THR A 509 21.63 0.97 -15.78
C THR A 509 21.47 2.45 -16.09
N VAL A 510 21.26 3.27 -15.06
CA VAL A 510 21.14 4.71 -15.18
C VAL A 510 22.43 5.38 -14.67
N GLU A 511 23.00 6.26 -15.47
CA GLU A 511 24.18 7.07 -15.11
C GLU A 511 23.77 8.46 -14.61
N ALA A 512 24.64 9.13 -13.84
CA ALA A 512 24.38 10.45 -13.27
C ALA A 512 24.42 11.59 -14.31
N THR A 513 24.10 11.33 -15.58
CA THR A 513 24.06 12.32 -16.66
C THR A 513 22.62 12.73 -16.97
N LEU A 514 22.43 13.97 -17.40
CA LEU A 514 21.09 14.44 -17.81
C LEU A 514 20.53 13.60 -18.98
N GLN A 515 21.38 13.12 -19.87
CA GLN A 515 20.98 12.27 -21.00
C GLN A 515 20.51 10.90 -20.50
N SER A 516 21.24 10.25 -19.62
CA SER A 516 20.88 8.93 -19.06
C SER A 516 19.60 9.01 -18.22
N VAL A 517 19.46 10.03 -17.37
CA VAL A 517 18.30 10.22 -16.50
C VAL A 517 17.05 10.56 -17.31
N TRP A 518 17.11 11.57 -18.17
CA TRP A 518 15.91 12.12 -18.83
C TRP A 518 15.69 11.62 -20.25
N GLN A 519 16.68 10.96 -20.85
CA GLN A 519 16.62 10.43 -22.23
C GLN A 519 16.15 11.48 -23.27
N GLY A 520 16.59 12.74 -23.11
CA GLY A 520 16.18 13.84 -23.97
C GLY A 520 14.75 14.37 -23.78
N LYS A 521 13.96 13.81 -22.84
CA LYS A 521 12.55 14.19 -22.59
C LYS A 521 12.44 15.50 -21.80
N LYS A 522 12.65 16.66 -22.44
CA LYS A 522 12.65 17.99 -21.78
C LYS A 522 11.33 18.32 -21.08
N LEU A 523 10.18 17.98 -21.68
CA LEU A 523 8.85 18.23 -21.11
C LEU A 523 8.63 17.39 -19.84
N LEU A 524 9.03 16.12 -19.84
CA LEU A 524 8.97 15.25 -18.69
C LEU A 524 9.80 15.79 -17.52
N ARG A 525 10.99 16.35 -17.83
CA ARG A 525 11.84 17.01 -16.84
C ARG A 525 11.17 18.23 -16.22
N LEU A 526 10.60 19.12 -17.06
CA LEU A 526 9.88 20.29 -16.56
C LEU A 526 8.70 19.88 -15.67
N MET A 527 7.93 18.91 -16.12
CA MET A 527 6.82 18.35 -15.34
C MET A 527 7.29 17.82 -13.98
N GLY A 528 8.37 17.04 -13.93
CA GLY A 528 8.91 16.52 -12.66
C GLY A 528 9.34 17.62 -11.70
N LEU A 529 10.02 18.67 -12.20
CA LEU A 529 10.44 19.80 -11.38
C LEU A 529 9.26 20.60 -10.80
N LEU A 530 8.19 20.80 -11.57
CA LEU A 530 6.99 21.48 -11.10
C LEU A 530 6.21 20.62 -10.08
N LEU A 531 6.06 19.33 -10.37
CA LEU A 531 5.36 18.39 -9.48
C LEU A 531 6.10 18.18 -8.16
N LYS A 532 7.44 18.31 -8.13
CA LYS A 532 8.21 18.17 -6.90
C LYS A 532 7.79 19.13 -5.79
N VAL A 533 7.28 20.31 -6.16
CA VAL A 533 6.80 21.31 -5.20
C VAL A 533 5.57 20.84 -4.45
N ILE A 534 4.70 20.06 -5.10
CA ILE A 534 3.42 19.59 -4.53
C ILE A 534 3.43 18.09 -4.20
N ALA A 535 4.53 17.40 -4.47
CA ALA A 535 4.66 15.96 -4.24
C ALA A 535 4.26 15.50 -2.82
N PRO A 536 4.57 16.26 -1.74
CA PRO A 536 4.17 15.89 -0.38
C PRO A 536 2.65 15.99 -0.12
N LEU A 537 1.88 16.59 -1.01
CA LEU A 537 0.42 16.70 -0.93
C LEU A 537 -0.30 15.74 -1.89
N MET A 538 0.44 14.95 -2.68
CA MET A 538 -0.10 14.06 -3.73
C MET A 538 -0.34 12.61 -3.17
#